data_3bd5de35e46de31c54104318f032cad3
#
_entry.id   3bd5de35e46de31c54104318f032cad3
#
_cell.length_a   1.000
_cell.length_b   1.000
_cell.length_c   1.000
_cell.angle_alpha   90.00
_cell.angle_beta   90.00
_cell.angle_gamma   90.00
#
_symmetry.space_group_name_H-M   'P 1'
#
loop_
_entity.id
_entity.type
_entity.pdbx_description
1 polymer ?
#
loop_
_entity_poly.entity_id
_entity_poly.type
_entity_poly.pdbx_seq_one_letter_code
_entity_poly.pdbx_strand_id
1 'polypeptide(L)' 'DVSYMVIVIPEIPIKDKLTLTVPEASALAGIPYKIVNAAVKNGDLASCYAGSSTVRIRRTDLDDWVAALPSDWC' A
#
# COMPACT_ATOMS: atom_id res chain seq x y z
N ASP A 1 -19.44 15.16 -25.80
CA ASP A 1 -19.10 14.76 -25.68
C ASP A 1 -18.75 14.03 -25.17
N VAL A 2 -18.90 13.65 -25.35
CA VAL A 2 -18.51 12.87 -24.86
C VAL A 2 -17.66 12.62 -24.44
N SER A 3 -17.48 12.66 -24.61
CA SER A 3 -16.60 12.40 -24.29
C SER A 3 -16.22 12.39 -23.30
N TYR A 4 -16.72 12.51 -22.97
CA TYR A 4 -16.41 12.50 -21.98
C TYR A 4 -16.77 11.75 -21.33
N MET A 5 -16.71 10.97 -21.67
CA MET A 5 -16.75 10.05 -20.97
C MET A 5 -15.88 10.05 -20.06
N VAL A 6 -15.90 10.92 -19.39
CA VAL A 6 -15.03 11.04 -18.32
C VAL A 6 -15.42 10.12 -17.26
N ILE A 7 -14.58 9.17 -17.00
CA ILE A 7 -14.76 8.37 -15.83
C ILE A 7 -14.25 9.18 -14.68
N VAL A 8 -15.16 9.62 -13.87
CA VAL A 8 -14.77 10.34 -12.67
C VAL A 8 -14.41 9.31 -11.62
N ILE A 9 -13.14 9.21 -11.31
CA ILE A 9 -12.68 8.34 -10.26
C ILE A 9 -12.70 9.15 -8.98
N PRO A 10 -13.50 8.75 -7.98
CA PRO A 10 -13.52 9.49 -6.72
C PRO A 10 -12.18 9.46 -6.05
N GLU A 11 -11.81 10.57 -5.47
CA GLU A 11 -10.62 10.60 -4.63
C GLU A 11 -10.97 10.03 -3.29
N ILE A 12 -10.38 8.92 -2.98
CA ILE A 12 -10.63 8.26 -1.70
C ILE A 12 -9.39 8.45 -0.84
N PRO A 13 -9.56 8.95 0.39
CA PRO A 13 -8.41 9.08 1.27
C PRO A 13 -7.69 7.75 1.45
N ILE A 14 -6.37 7.81 1.57
CA ILE A 14 -5.57 6.59 1.69
C ILE A 14 -6.05 5.73 2.84
N LYS A 15 -6.44 6.35 3.95
CA LYS A 15 -6.87 5.61 5.13
C LYS A 15 -8.12 4.77 4.89
N ASP A 16 -8.89 5.09 3.85
CA ASP A 16 -10.13 4.39 3.54
C ASP A 16 -9.98 3.36 2.43
N LYS A 17 -8.80 3.27 1.84
CA LYS A 17 -8.59 2.30 0.77
C LYS A 17 -8.36 0.91 1.34
N LEU A 18 -8.88 -0.09 0.63
CA LEU A 18 -8.68 -1.48 1.02
C LEU A 18 -7.32 -2.00 0.60
N THR A 19 -6.79 -1.48 -0.50
CA THR A 19 -5.45 -1.83 -0.95
C THR A 19 -4.68 -0.56 -1.25
N LEU A 20 -3.36 -0.64 -1.15
CA LEU A 20 -2.49 0.51 -1.26
C LEU A 20 -1.35 0.20 -2.21
N THR A 21 -0.89 1.24 -2.89
CA THR A 21 0.40 1.13 -3.61
C THR A 21 1.51 1.20 -2.56
N VAL A 22 2.74 0.87 -2.98
CA VAL A 22 3.87 0.95 -2.05
C VAL A 22 4.07 2.39 -1.53
N PRO A 23 4.04 3.43 -2.39
CA PRO A 23 4.13 4.80 -1.86
C PRO A 23 3.00 5.17 -0.89
N GLU A 24 1.78 4.69 -1.17
CA GLU A 24 0.66 4.96 -0.28
C GLU A 24 0.83 4.26 1.05
N ALA A 25 1.29 3.02 1.02
CA ALA A 25 1.55 2.28 2.25
C ALA A 25 2.62 2.98 3.07
N SER A 26 3.66 3.48 2.41
CA SER A 26 4.71 4.24 3.07
C SER A 26 4.13 5.47 3.77
N ALA A 27 3.29 6.21 3.07
CA ALA A 27 2.69 7.43 3.63
C ALA A 27 1.77 7.10 4.80
N LEU A 28 0.96 6.07 4.66
CA LEU A 28 0.01 5.71 5.71
C LEU A 28 0.73 5.19 6.96
N ALA A 29 1.76 4.38 6.77
CA ALA A 29 2.49 3.80 7.89
C ALA A 29 3.48 4.78 8.51
N GLY A 30 3.83 5.84 7.79
CA GLY A 30 4.85 6.77 8.27
C GLY A 30 6.24 6.19 8.22
N ILE A 31 6.48 5.22 7.33
CA ILE A 31 7.77 4.54 7.20
C ILE A 31 8.34 4.87 5.84
N PRO A 32 9.65 5.10 5.74
CA PRO A 32 10.25 5.46 4.45
C PRO A 32 9.93 4.45 3.35
N TYR A 33 9.68 4.97 2.15
CA TYR A 33 9.36 4.13 1.00
C TYR A 33 10.38 3.02 0.79
N LYS A 34 11.65 3.33 0.96
CA LYS A 34 12.72 2.37 0.74
C LYS A 34 12.55 1.14 1.63
N ILE A 35 12.16 1.35 2.88
CA ILE A 35 11.97 0.26 3.83
C ILE A 35 10.75 -0.56 3.48
N VAL A 36 9.64 0.10 3.15
CA VAL A 36 8.42 -0.59 2.77
C VAL A 36 8.64 -1.41 1.49
N ASN A 37 9.30 -0.80 0.52
CA ASN A 37 9.59 -1.48 -0.74
C ASN A 37 10.48 -2.71 -0.53
N ALA A 38 11.49 -2.59 0.32
CA ALA A 38 12.36 -3.71 0.64
C ALA A 38 11.59 -4.83 1.35
N ALA A 39 10.70 -4.48 2.25
CA ALA A 39 9.88 -5.47 2.95
C ALA A 39 9.00 -6.26 1.97
N VAL A 40 8.43 -5.56 0.98
CA VAL A 40 7.62 -6.23 -0.04
C VAL A 40 8.49 -7.16 -0.88
N LYS A 41 9.65 -6.70 -1.29
CA LYS A 41 10.55 -7.52 -2.13
C LYS A 41 11.09 -8.72 -1.39
N ASN A 42 11.34 -8.59 -0.10
CA ASN A 42 11.87 -9.67 0.72
C ASN A 42 10.79 -10.63 1.20
N GLY A 43 9.51 -10.30 0.99
CA GLY A 43 8.42 -11.14 1.44
C GLY A 43 8.04 -10.91 2.89
N ASP A 44 8.61 -9.91 3.55
CA ASP A 44 8.27 -9.61 4.94
C ASP A 44 6.90 -8.96 5.05
N LEU A 45 6.53 -8.19 4.03
CA LEU A 45 5.22 -7.56 3.95
C LEU A 45 4.46 -8.20 2.80
N ALA A 46 3.36 -8.85 3.12
CA ALA A 46 2.57 -9.54 2.11
C ALA A 46 1.99 -8.54 1.11
N SER A 47 1.96 -8.94 -0.13
CA SER A 47 1.37 -8.14 -1.19
C SER A 47 0.49 -9.04 -2.05
N CYS A 48 -0.35 -8.41 -2.87
CA CYS A 48 -1.23 -9.15 -3.76
C CYS A 48 -1.20 -8.50 -5.14
N TYR A 49 -1.72 -9.21 -6.11
CA TYR A 49 -1.81 -8.71 -7.47
C TYR A 49 -3.27 -8.45 -7.81
N ALA A 50 -3.55 -7.23 -8.21
CA ALA A 50 -4.87 -6.88 -8.70
C ALA A 50 -4.79 -6.90 -10.23
N GLY A 51 -4.81 -8.08 -10.81
CA GLY A 51 -4.54 -8.24 -12.23
C GLY A 51 -3.17 -8.86 -12.43
N SER A 52 -2.68 -8.82 -13.65
CA SER A 52 -1.46 -9.57 -13.99
C SER A 52 -0.18 -8.89 -13.51
N SER A 53 -0.18 -7.59 -13.32
CA SER A 53 1.06 -6.89 -12.97
C SER A 53 0.89 -5.76 -11.96
N THR A 54 -0.31 -5.58 -11.45
CA THR A 54 -0.58 -4.50 -10.52
C THR A 54 -0.39 -4.99 -9.09
N VAL A 55 0.70 -4.56 -8.46
CA VAL A 55 1.02 -4.96 -7.10
C VAL A 55 0.33 -4.01 -6.13
N ARG A 56 -0.31 -4.59 -5.14
CA ARG A 56 -0.99 -3.82 -4.09
C ARG A 56 -0.74 -4.47 -2.75
N ILE A 57 -0.82 -3.66 -1.70
CA ILE A 57 -0.67 -4.13 -0.33
C ILE A 57 -2.03 -4.01 0.34
N ARG A 58 -2.55 -5.11 0.87
CA ARG A 58 -3.80 -5.05 1.60
C ARG A 58 -3.59 -4.28 2.87
N ARG A 59 -4.56 -3.46 3.21
CA ARG A 59 -4.44 -2.65 4.41
C ARG A 59 -4.23 -3.49 5.67
N THR A 60 -4.92 -4.61 5.75
CA THR A 60 -4.76 -5.52 6.90
C THR A 60 -3.35 -6.09 6.96
N ASP A 61 -2.76 -6.40 5.80
CA ASP A 61 -1.40 -6.91 5.76
C ASP A 61 -0.40 -5.85 6.22
N LEU A 62 -0.64 -4.60 5.85
CA LEU A 62 0.19 -3.50 6.29
C LEU A 62 0.09 -3.32 7.80
N ASP A 63 -1.12 -3.38 8.35
CA ASP A 63 -1.33 -3.26 9.78
C ASP A 63 -0.60 -4.37 10.53
N ASP A 64 -0.70 -5.60 10.04
CA ASP A 64 -0.05 -6.74 10.66
C ASP A 64 1.48 -6.61 10.62
N TRP A 65 1.99 -6.15 9.49
CA TRP A 65 3.42 -5.96 9.35
C TRP A 65 3.94 -4.89 10.32
N VAL A 66 3.23 -3.78 10.41
CA VAL A 66 3.61 -2.70 11.32
C VAL A 66 3.56 -3.19 12.76
N ALA A 67 2.55 -3.97 13.11
CA ALA A 67 2.42 -4.49 14.47
C ALA A 67 3.54 -5.44 14.81
N ALA A 68 4.12 -6.10 13.80
CA ALA A 68 5.21 -7.05 14.02
C ALA A 68 6.59 -6.43 14.00
N LEU A 69 6.69 -5.12 13.73
CA LEU A 69 7.98 -4.46 13.69
C LEU A 69 8.61 -4.47 15.08
N PRO A 70 9.94 -4.62 15.14
CA PRO A 70 10.61 -4.57 16.43
C PRO A 70 10.41 -3.23 17.11
N SER A 71 10.20 -3.27 18.39
CA SER A 71 10.07 -2.03 19.16
C SER A 71 11.38 -1.60 19.79
N ASP A 72 12.44 -2.37 19.56
CA ASP A 72 13.73 -2.03 20.10
C ASP A 72 14.35 -0.92 19.31
N TRP A 73 14.87 0.04 20.05
CA TRP A 73 15.61 1.07 19.43
C TRP A 73 16.98 0.68 19.52
N CYS A 74 17.63 0.66 18.56
CA CYS A 74 19.04 0.35 18.82
C CYS A 74 19.89 1.45 18.52
#